data_45d5bfb582631039c7196af8cadfae88
#
_entry.id   45d5bfb582631039c7196af8cadfae88
#
_cell.length_a   1.000
_cell.length_b   1.000
_cell.length_c   1.000
_cell.angle_alpha   90.00
_cell.angle_beta   90.00
_cell.angle_gamma   90.00
#
_symmetry.space_group_name_H-M   'P 1'
#
loop_
_entity.id
_entity.type
_entity.pdbx_description
1 polymer ?
#
loop_
_entity_poly.entity_id
_entity_poly.type
_entity_poly.pdbx_seq_one_letter_code
_entity_poly.pdbx_strand_id
1 'polypeptide(L)'
;MKTSLLITLAFLPALASYAEITTENAPEANSAKTEFPTEETHEPGFLGTPINQAIERGMRRADREMEYKYGRTVTDFATAPKVGGYYMSGYYYSSQEGAHNGDGFKQKNVRLYVSGSVFKHFNYLVQVQLANAAFHMKDFWMEWKKYPEFSVKVGQFIRVFGFENPYNPFEYRDGAYALITQKLAAQSDYIGTDNGGGRDQGIQIQGDLFPMGKDQHRLVHYQLMLSNGQTINTGDANGKKDISGTFQLQPIKGFYLAFYGWTGDHKANNFTVTRNRYMISAFYDVNEWTARAEYAHSTGHKISDYNAATGEWSGAGEAQGWYATLGIPFNEWLKLWLKYDAYQDDACWGSTRSIYSISPNIQIHKNLWFQPRVGYVHDRTLDTNWTEVSVEMGVRF
;
A
#
# COMPACT_ATOMS: atom_id res chain seq x y z
N MET A 1 -8.71 -6.77 -31.75
CA MET A 1 -7.72 -5.67 -31.85
C MET A 1 -8.44 -4.36 -32.08
N LYS A 2 -8.17 -3.32 -31.33
CA LYS A 2 -8.80 -1.96 -31.28
C LYS A 2 -9.99 -1.83 -30.33
N THR A 3 -9.74 -1.80 -29.02
CA THR A 3 -10.71 -1.28 -28.03
C THR A 3 -10.04 -0.65 -26.80
N SER A 4 -8.77 -0.21 -26.90
CA SER A 4 -8.01 0.32 -25.74
C SER A 4 -7.83 1.84 -25.72
N LEU A 5 -8.56 2.63 -26.50
CA LEU A 5 -8.25 4.07 -26.64
C LEU A 5 -9.43 5.02 -26.30
N LEU A 6 -10.47 4.59 -25.63
CA LEU A 6 -11.65 5.44 -25.42
C LEU A 6 -11.88 5.91 -23.97
N ILE A 7 -11.03 5.51 -23.02
CA ILE A 7 -11.19 5.92 -21.60
C ILE A 7 -10.41 7.19 -21.26
N THR A 8 -9.45 7.61 -22.08
CA THR A 8 -8.48 8.66 -21.73
C THR A 8 -8.96 10.10 -22.02
N LEU A 9 -10.10 10.32 -22.64
CA LEU A 9 -10.51 11.66 -23.12
C LEU A 9 -11.76 12.28 -22.46
N ALA A 10 -12.38 11.63 -21.48
CA ALA A 10 -13.61 12.13 -20.87
C ALA A 10 -13.41 13.03 -19.64
N PHE A 11 -12.21 13.21 -19.14
CA PHE A 11 -11.95 13.88 -17.85
C PHE A 11 -11.38 15.31 -17.93
N LEU A 12 -11.04 15.83 -19.08
CA LEU A 12 -10.40 17.14 -19.21
C LEU A 12 -11.33 18.38 -19.09
N PRO A 13 -12.63 18.35 -19.36
CA PRO A 13 -13.46 19.57 -19.30
C PRO A 13 -13.92 19.98 -17.90
N ALA A 14 -13.87 19.12 -16.90
CA ALA A 14 -14.39 19.41 -15.55
C ALA A 14 -13.43 20.23 -14.67
N LEU A 15 -12.20 20.42 -15.07
CA LEU A 15 -11.15 21.09 -14.29
C LEU A 15 -11.15 22.62 -14.38
N ALA A 16 -11.91 23.21 -15.32
CA ALA A 16 -11.83 24.65 -15.60
C ALA A 16 -12.84 25.53 -14.85
N SER A 17 -13.83 25.00 -14.15
CA SER A 17 -14.96 25.80 -13.63
C SER A 17 -15.05 25.95 -12.10
N TYR A 18 -14.07 25.48 -11.32
CA TYR A 18 -14.14 25.52 -9.84
C TYR A 18 -12.98 26.30 -9.16
N ALA A 19 -12.40 27.27 -9.82
CA ALA A 19 -11.25 28.02 -9.29
C ALA A 19 -11.60 29.16 -8.32
N GLU A 20 -12.85 29.44 -8.01
CA GLU A 20 -13.24 30.56 -7.11
C GLU A 20 -14.30 30.12 -6.09
N ILE A 21 -13.91 29.56 -4.95
CA ILE A 21 -14.66 29.69 -3.68
C ILE A 21 -13.64 29.69 -2.52
N THR A 22 -13.40 30.88 -2.05
CA THR A 22 -13.04 31.43 -0.73
C THR A 22 -12.53 30.51 0.37
N THR A 23 -11.30 30.77 0.77
CA THR A 23 -10.69 30.52 2.05
C THR A 23 -11.31 31.43 3.13
N GLU A 24 -12.08 30.88 4.06
CA GLU A 24 -12.20 31.42 5.43
C GLU A 24 -12.92 30.42 6.34
N ASN A 25 -12.23 30.08 7.47
CA ASN A 25 -12.78 29.47 8.69
C ASN A 25 -13.37 28.05 8.61
N ALA A 26 -12.50 27.04 8.65
CA ALA A 26 -12.92 25.71 9.11
C ALA A 26 -12.54 25.53 10.59
N PRO A 27 -13.50 25.19 11.49
CA PRO A 27 -13.16 24.78 12.84
C PRO A 27 -12.42 23.43 12.81
N GLU A 28 -11.41 23.29 13.67
CA GLU A 28 -10.74 22.02 13.92
C GLU A 28 -11.75 20.96 14.37
N ALA A 29 -12.22 20.18 13.44
CA ALA A 29 -13.02 19.01 13.74
C ALA A 29 -12.09 17.87 14.15
N ASN A 30 -12.23 17.42 15.38
CA ASN A 30 -11.71 16.14 15.87
C ASN A 30 -12.34 15.01 15.04
N SER A 31 -11.80 14.75 13.85
CA SER A 31 -12.26 13.68 12.98
C SER A 31 -11.56 12.40 13.39
N ALA A 32 -12.32 11.42 13.80
CA ALA A 32 -11.87 10.04 13.81
C ALA A 32 -11.30 9.74 12.40
N LYS A 33 -10.00 9.48 12.34
CA LYS A 33 -9.26 9.29 11.08
C LYS A 33 -9.70 7.99 10.39
N THR A 34 -10.70 8.08 9.56
CA THR A 34 -10.95 7.09 8.52
C THR A 34 -10.35 7.63 7.23
N GLU A 35 -9.03 7.65 7.18
CA GLU A 35 -8.32 7.99 5.95
C GLU A 35 -8.26 6.75 5.06
N PHE A 36 -8.53 6.91 3.77
CA PHE A 36 -8.19 5.91 2.77
C PHE A 36 -6.74 5.49 2.96
N PRO A 37 -6.39 4.22 2.77
CA PRO A 37 -5.01 3.77 2.77
C PRO A 37 -4.31 4.26 1.52
N THR A 38 -4.21 5.57 1.38
CA THR A 38 -3.53 6.18 0.24
C THR A 38 -2.04 6.17 0.42
N GLU A 39 -1.55 6.01 1.68
CA GLU A 39 -0.11 5.96 1.98
C GLU A 39 0.14 5.44 3.41
N GLU A 40 1.31 4.91 3.63
CA GLU A 40 1.81 4.60 4.97
C GLU A 40 1.71 5.86 5.86
N THR A 41 0.92 5.81 6.91
CA THR A 41 0.86 6.90 7.89
C THR A 41 2.15 6.87 8.71
N HIS A 42 2.92 7.96 8.66
CA HIS A 42 4.19 8.10 9.34
C HIS A 42 4.04 8.93 10.62
N GLU A 43 3.26 8.42 11.57
CA GLU A 43 3.22 9.02 12.89
C GLU A 43 4.39 8.50 13.74
N PRO A 44 5.15 9.39 14.41
CA PRO A 44 6.22 8.97 15.29
C PRO A 44 5.64 8.24 16.50
N GLY A 45 6.25 7.12 16.84
CA GLY A 45 5.92 6.39 18.05
C GLY A 45 6.52 7.05 19.29
N PHE A 46 6.32 6.39 20.40
CA PHE A 46 6.72 6.88 21.73
C PHE A 46 8.23 7.14 21.85
N LEU A 47 9.09 6.29 21.29
CA LEU A 47 10.57 6.51 21.28
C LEU A 47 11.01 7.55 20.25
N GLY A 48 10.24 7.78 19.20
CA GLY A 48 10.52 8.83 18.23
C GLY A 48 10.25 10.25 18.75
N THR A 49 9.39 10.40 19.77
CA THR A 49 9.05 11.70 20.35
C THR A 49 10.25 12.48 20.89
N PRO A 50 11.17 11.89 21.69
CA PRO A 50 12.36 12.60 22.15
C PRO A 50 13.31 13.04 21.02
N ILE A 51 13.45 12.20 19.99
CA ILE A 51 14.26 12.51 18.81
C ILE A 51 13.68 13.71 18.07
N ASN A 52 12.39 13.69 17.79
CA ASN A 52 11.69 14.77 17.10
C ASN A 52 11.75 16.07 17.89
N GLN A 53 11.59 16.02 19.22
CA GLN A 53 11.77 17.19 20.10
C GLN A 53 13.20 17.75 20.05
N ALA A 54 14.22 16.89 19.95
CA ALA A 54 15.61 17.34 19.81
C ALA A 54 15.83 18.02 18.45
N ILE A 55 15.27 17.48 17.37
CA ILE A 55 15.31 18.10 16.03
C ILE A 55 14.63 19.46 16.04
N GLU A 56 13.43 19.59 16.64
CA GLU A 56 12.72 20.87 16.74
C GLU A 56 13.50 21.91 17.55
N ARG A 57 14.14 21.50 18.66
CA ARG A 57 15.02 22.40 19.44
C ARG A 57 16.21 22.87 18.60
N GLY A 58 16.81 21.96 17.81
CA GLY A 58 17.88 22.31 16.88
C GLY A 58 17.44 23.32 15.83
N MET A 59 16.27 23.11 15.23
CA MET A 59 15.71 24.05 14.24
C MET A 59 15.42 25.42 14.84
N ARG A 60 14.79 25.47 16.02
CA ARG A 60 14.56 26.77 16.73
C ARG A 60 15.86 27.52 17.06
N ARG A 61 16.95 26.80 17.27
CA ARG A 61 18.26 27.42 17.42
C ARG A 61 18.78 27.97 16.10
N ALA A 62 18.70 27.18 15.03
CA ALA A 62 19.10 27.57 13.69
C ALA A 62 18.27 28.76 13.19
N ASP A 63 16.96 28.80 13.48
CA ASP A 63 16.08 29.93 13.15
C ASP A 63 16.57 31.22 13.77
N ARG A 64 16.92 31.23 15.05
CA ARG A 64 17.44 32.43 15.74
C ARG A 64 18.77 32.93 15.14
N GLU A 65 19.65 32.00 14.76
CA GLU A 65 20.93 32.34 14.15
C GLU A 65 20.73 32.93 12.73
N MET A 66 19.82 32.32 11.96
CA MET A 66 19.47 32.77 10.60
C MET A 66 18.72 34.12 10.60
N GLU A 67 17.77 34.28 11.50
CA GLU A 67 17.01 35.54 11.65
C GLU A 67 17.94 36.68 12.02
N TYR A 68 18.85 36.47 12.97
CA TYR A 68 19.85 37.44 13.36
C TYR A 68 20.78 37.82 12.20
N LYS A 69 21.17 36.85 11.37
CA LYS A 69 22.18 37.04 10.33
C LYS A 69 21.60 37.50 8.97
N TYR A 70 20.39 37.03 8.63
CA TYR A 70 19.82 37.19 7.31
C TYR A 70 18.38 37.72 7.27
N GLY A 71 17.73 37.92 8.44
CA GLY A 71 16.33 38.35 8.54
C GLY A 71 15.33 37.33 8.05
N ARG A 72 15.71 36.03 8.01
CA ARG A 72 14.86 34.91 7.62
C ARG A 72 15.12 33.73 8.52
N THR A 73 14.12 32.84 8.70
CA THR A 73 14.23 31.63 9.48
C THR A 73 14.28 30.39 8.59
N VAL A 74 14.81 29.27 9.09
CA VAL A 74 14.75 27.98 8.39
C VAL A 74 13.31 27.51 8.27
N THR A 75 12.48 27.76 9.27
CA THR A 75 11.06 27.41 9.30
C THR A 75 10.21 28.17 8.29
N ASP A 76 10.72 29.25 7.70
CA ASP A 76 10.05 29.93 6.57
C ASP A 76 9.94 29.06 5.33
N PHE A 77 10.80 28.03 5.18
CA PHE A 77 10.79 27.15 4.01
C PHE A 77 10.75 25.66 4.34
N ALA A 78 10.95 25.22 5.57
CA ALA A 78 10.94 23.81 5.91
C ALA A 78 10.34 23.54 7.30
N THR A 79 9.62 22.44 7.44
CA THR A 79 9.23 21.94 8.76
C THR A 79 10.36 21.12 9.37
N ALA A 80 10.37 20.99 10.70
CA ALA A 80 11.27 20.06 11.38
C ALA A 80 11.02 18.63 10.84
N PRO A 81 12.07 17.92 10.39
CA PRO A 81 11.94 16.54 9.96
C PRO A 81 11.39 15.66 11.10
N LYS A 82 10.42 14.82 10.81
CA LYS A 82 9.91 13.82 11.72
C LYS A 82 10.65 12.51 11.50
N VAL A 83 11.21 11.95 12.55
CA VAL A 83 11.86 10.63 12.54
C VAL A 83 10.98 9.66 13.30
N GLY A 84 10.79 8.48 12.77
CA GLY A 84 10.05 7.42 13.41
C GLY A 84 10.40 6.06 12.83
N GLY A 85 9.80 5.03 13.38
CA GLY A 85 10.02 3.67 12.92
C GLY A 85 9.12 2.68 13.62
N TYR A 86 9.17 1.44 13.16
CA TYR A 86 8.49 0.33 13.82
C TYR A 86 9.25 -0.98 13.63
N TYR A 87 9.05 -1.87 14.59
CA TYR A 87 9.54 -3.22 14.59
C TYR A 87 8.36 -4.19 14.66
N MET A 88 8.39 -5.22 13.81
CA MET A 88 7.43 -6.32 13.82
C MET A 88 8.17 -7.63 13.74
N SER A 89 7.83 -8.55 14.63
CA SER A 89 8.35 -9.92 14.64
C SER A 89 7.28 -10.90 15.08
N GLY A 90 7.52 -12.17 14.82
CA GLY A 90 6.59 -13.20 15.23
C GLY A 90 7.17 -14.60 15.12
N TYR A 91 6.40 -15.56 15.62
CA TYR A 91 6.59 -16.97 15.39
C TYR A 91 5.62 -17.43 14.31
N TYR A 92 6.07 -18.29 13.40
CA TYR A 92 5.31 -18.83 12.29
C TYR A 92 5.46 -20.34 12.26
N TYR A 93 4.38 -21.03 11.98
CA TYR A 93 4.33 -22.47 11.83
C TYR A 93 3.40 -22.83 10.67
N SER A 94 3.77 -23.87 9.92
CA SER A 94 2.93 -24.49 8.91
C SER A 94 2.96 -26.00 9.06
N SER A 95 1.79 -26.66 9.05
CA SER A 95 1.70 -28.11 9.02
C SER A 95 1.80 -28.70 7.62
N GLN A 96 2.07 -27.87 6.59
CA GLN A 96 2.26 -28.31 5.22
C GLN A 96 3.50 -29.22 5.15
N GLU A 97 3.37 -30.38 4.55
CA GLU A 97 4.47 -31.33 4.38
C GLU A 97 5.61 -30.69 3.58
N GLY A 98 6.84 -30.80 4.07
CA GLY A 98 8.01 -30.19 3.46
C GLY A 98 8.21 -28.68 3.71
N ALA A 99 7.27 -28.00 4.38
CA ALA A 99 7.35 -26.55 4.64
C ALA A 99 8.14 -26.16 5.91
N HIS A 100 8.64 -27.12 6.67
CA HIS A 100 9.25 -26.89 7.98
C HIS A 100 10.49 -25.98 8.00
N ASN A 101 11.16 -25.79 6.86
CA ASN A 101 12.27 -24.83 6.74
C ASN A 101 11.82 -23.36 6.92
N GLY A 102 10.51 -23.11 6.93
CA GLY A 102 9.91 -21.80 7.12
C GLY A 102 9.43 -21.51 8.54
N ASP A 103 9.42 -22.54 9.42
CA ASP A 103 8.92 -22.42 10.79
C ASP A 103 9.92 -21.70 11.70
N GLY A 104 9.41 -21.00 12.72
CA GLY A 104 10.21 -20.37 13.74
C GLY A 104 10.02 -18.85 13.87
N PHE A 105 10.92 -18.24 14.61
CA PHE A 105 10.91 -16.79 14.83
C PHE A 105 11.44 -16.04 13.62
N LYS A 106 10.72 -15.00 13.18
CA LYS A 106 11.11 -14.15 12.06
C LYS A 106 10.94 -12.67 12.40
N GLN A 107 11.89 -11.86 11.93
CA GLN A 107 11.73 -10.40 11.86
C GLN A 107 10.95 -10.09 10.59
N LYS A 108 9.69 -9.65 10.73
CA LYS A 108 8.83 -9.35 9.58
C LYS A 108 9.14 -7.99 8.98
N ASN A 109 9.19 -6.96 9.82
CA ASN A 109 9.48 -5.59 9.41
C ASN A 109 10.32 -4.86 10.47
N VAL A 110 11.37 -4.20 10.03
CA VAL A 110 12.15 -3.24 10.82
C VAL A 110 12.28 -1.99 9.96
N ARG A 111 11.44 -1.00 10.16
CA ARG A 111 11.41 0.21 9.32
C ARG A 111 11.81 1.45 10.07
N LEU A 112 12.60 2.29 9.41
CA LEU A 112 12.90 3.65 9.82
C LEU A 112 12.48 4.60 8.72
N TYR A 113 11.98 5.77 9.09
CA TYR A 113 11.57 6.78 8.14
C TYR A 113 11.84 8.19 8.64
N VAL A 114 12.05 9.08 7.67
CA VAL A 114 12.16 10.53 7.86
C VAL A 114 11.17 11.20 6.91
N SER A 115 10.33 12.09 7.44
CA SER A 115 9.34 12.83 6.65
C SER A 115 9.28 14.28 7.07
N GLY A 116 8.79 15.14 6.18
CA GLY A 116 8.63 16.56 6.46
C GLY A 116 8.07 17.31 5.26
N SER A 117 8.05 18.64 5.38
CA SER A 117 7.63 19.53 4.28
C SER A 117 8.67 20.61 4.03
N VAL A 118 8.84 20.97 2.76
CA VAL A 118 9.64 22.12 2.33
C VAL A 118 8.77 23.06 1.48
N PHE A 119 9.01 24.35 1.52
CA PHE A 119 8.24 25.38 0.79
C PHE A 119 6.73 25.27 0.98
N LYS A 120 6.27 24.88 2.19
CA LYS A 120 4.86 24.75 2.62
C LYS A 120 4.04 23.67 1.91
N HIS A 121 4.33 23.37 0.64
CA HIS A 121 3.51 22.50 -0.22
C HIS A 121 4.25 21.28 -0.77
N PHE A 122 5.53 21.13 -0.50
CA PHE A 122 6.31 19.98 -0.93
C PHE A 122 6.54 19.06 0.28
N ASN A 123 5.85 17.95 0.31
CA ASN A 123 6.06 16.90 1.30
C ASN A 123 7.11 15.92 0.80
N TYR A 124 7.86 15.31 1.70
CA TYR A 124 8.82 14.27 1.36
C TYR A 124 8.81 13.14 2.38
N LEU A 125 9.19 11.97 1.91
CA LEU A 125 9.40 10.78 2.71
C LEU A 125 10.64 10.04 2.23
N VAL A 126 11.44 9.57 3.19
CA VAL A 126 12.49 8.57 3.02
C VAL A 126 12.22 7.45 3.98
N GLN A 127 12.07 6.23 3.48
CA GLN A 127 11.83 5.04 4.30
C GLN A 127 12.76 3.90 3.91
N VAL A 128 13.30 3.21 4.91
CA VAL A 128 14.18 2.06 4.74
C VAL A 128 13.69 0.86 5.55
N GLN A 129 13.99 -0.33 5.06
CA GLN A 129 13.76 -1.63 5.70
C GLN A 129 15.09 -2.25 6.08
N LEU A 130 15.22 -2.68 7.33
CA LEU A 130 16.46 -3.24 7.91
C LEU A 130 16.31 -4.71 8.31
N ALA A 131 15.20 -5.37 7.96
CA ALA A 131 14.96 -6.76 8.35
C ALA A 131 15.97 -7.72 7.70
N ASN A 132 16.27 -8.82 8.39
CA ASN A 132 17.16 -9.90 7.92
C ASN A 132 18.60 -9.44 7.57
N ALA A 133 19.12 -8.48 8.34
CA ALA A 133 20.47 -7.90 8.16
C ALA A 133 20.70 -7.28 6.76
N ALA A 134 19.65 -6.99 6.02
CA ALA A 134 19.70 -6.34 4.72
C ALA A 134 19.14 -4.92 4.79
N PHE A 135 19.77 -4.01 4.06
CA PHE A 135 19.29 -2.64 3.89
C PHE A 135 18.53 -2.54 2.57
N HIS A 136 17.26 -2.22 2.63
CA HIS A 136 16.45 -1.99 1.43
C HIS A 136 15.80 -0.61 1.49
N MET A 137 16.05 0.23 0.50
CA MET A 137 15.31 1.46 0.32
C MET A 137 13.89 1.12 -0.09
N LYS A 138 12.90 1.61 0.65
CA LYS A 138 11.47 1.37 0.38
C LYS A 138 10.87 2.56 -0.32
N ASP A 139 10.58 3.63 0.38
CA ASP A 139 9.97 4.82 -0.17
C ASP A 139 10.99 5.96 -0.21
N PHE A 140 11.01 6.64 -1.33
CA PHE A 140 11.83 7.83 -1.53
C PHE A 140 11.11 8.73 -2.52
N TRP A 141 10.32 9.68 -2.02
CA TRP A 141 9.50 10.51 -2.87
C TRP A 141 9.35 11.93 -2.36
N MET A 142 8.96 12.82 -3.27
CA MET A 142 8.51 14.18 -3.01
C MET A 142 7.13 14.38 -3.64
N GLU A 143 6.23 15.04 -2.91
CA GLU A 143 4.89 15.36 -3.36
C GLU A 143 4.65 16.87 -3.26
N TRP A 144 4.19 17.49 -4.34
CA TRP A 144 3.60 18.80 -4.31
C TRP A 144 2.10 18.68 -4.06
N LYS A 145 1.63 19.23 -2.94
CA LYS A 145 0.23 19.17 -2.51
C LYS A 145 -0.18 20.54 -1.96
N LYS A 146 -0.77 21.36 -2.82
CA LYS A 146 -1.32 22.65 -2.44
C LYS A 146 -2.84 22.58 -2.27
N TYR A 147 -3.52 21.77 -3.09
CA TYR A 147 -4.95 21.63 -3.14
C TYR A 147 -5.35 20.20 -2.82
N PRO A 148 -6.47 19.97 -2.11
CA PRO A 148 -6.98 18.61 -1.90
C PRO A 148 -7.31 17.90 -3.22
N GLU A 149 -7.77 18.67 -4.20
CA GLU A 149 -8.25 18.17 -5.48
C GLU A 149 -7.13 17.74 -6.43
N PHE A 150 -5.90 18.16 -6.18
CA PHE A 150 -4.77 17.86 -7.06
C PHE A 150 -3.42 17.91 -6.35
N SER A 151 -2.68 16.81 -6.45
CA SER A 151 -1.27 16.74 -6.07
C SER A 151 -0.45 15.96 -7.09
N VAL A 152 0.85 16.18 -7.07
CA VAL A 152 1.83 15.48 -7.93
C VAL A 152 2.92 14.90 -7.06
N LYS A 153 3.13 13.59 -7.16
CA LYS A 153 4.17 12.85 -6.46
C LYS A 153 5.19 12.30 -7.44
N VAL A 154 6.47 12.38 -7.11
CA VAL A 154 7.59 11.89 -7.92
C VAL A 154 8.56 11.13 -7.03
N GLY A 155 9.07 10.00 -7.51
CA GLY A 155 10.06 9.20 -6.81
C GLY A 155 9.74 7.71 -6.84
N GLN A 156 10.16 7.00 -5.80
CA GLN A 156 9.83 5.61 -5.57
C GLN A 156 8.80 5.48 -4.46
N PHE A 157 7.66 4.89 -4.77
CA PHE A 157 6.56 4.70 -3.82
C PHE A 157 5.66 3.54 -4.24
N ILE A 158 4.70 3.17 -3.36
CA ILE A 158 3.76 2.09 -3.60
C ILE A 158 2.82 2.49 -4.74
N ARG A 159 2.68 1.61 -5.74
CA ARG A 159 1.59 1.64 -6.71
C ARG A 159 0.31 1.26 -6.00
N VAL A 160 -0.69 2.12 -6.03
CA VAL A 160 -1.99 1.81 -5.43
C VAL A 160 -2.75 0.88 -6.38
N PHE A 161 -2.76 -0.40 -6.01
CA PHE A 161 -3.51 -1.45 -6.70
C PHE A 161 -4.10 -2.39 -5.64
N GLY A 162 -5.40 -2.24 -5.37
CA GLY A 162 -6.10 -2.87 -4.25
C GLY A 162 -6.03 -2.06 -2.95
N PHE A 163 -6.89 -2.41 -2.03
CA PHE A 163 -7.01 -1.75 -0.73
C PHE A 163 -5.85 -2.10 0.22
N GLU A 164 -5.49 -3.39 0.28
CA GLU A 164 -4.48 -3.87 1.24
C GLU A 164 -3.06 -3.41 0.91
N ASN A 165 -2.72 -3.26 -0.40
CA ASN A 165 -1.35 -3.01 -0.82
C ASN A 165 -0.74 -1.72 -0.23
N PRO A 166 -1.42 -0.56 -0.26
CA PRO A 166 -0.86 0.68 0.26
C PRO A 166 -0.89 0.79 1.79
N TYR A 167 -1.51 -0.15 2.50
CA TYR A 167 -1.56 -0.11 3.95
C TYR A 167 -0.18 -0.28 4.58
N ASN A 168 0.12 0.56 5.55
CA ASN A 168 1.30 0.38 6.39
C ASN A 168 1.21 -0.97 7.10
N PRO A 169 2.22 -1.87 6.98
CA PRO A 169 2.20 -3.16 7.63
C PRO A 169 1.96 -3.11 9.13
N PHE A 170 2.39 -2.05 9.81
CA PHE A 170 2.13 -1.86 11.24
C PHE A 170 0.65 -1.59 11.54
N GLU A 171 -0.06 -0.90 10.64
CA GLU A 171 -1.50 -0.60 10.78
C GLU A 171 -2.38 -1.71 10.23
N TYR A 172 -1.85 -2.54 9.33
CA TYR A 172 -2.58 -3.66 8.75
C TYR A 172 -2.67 -4.82 9.76
N ARG A 173 -3.84 -5.05 10.32
CA ARG A 173 -4.07 -5.96 11.44
C ARG A 173 -5.11 -7.06 11.16
N ASP A 174 -5.38 -7.35 9.90
CA ASP A 174 -6.31 -8.40 9.48
C ASP A 174 -5.68 -9.81 9.52
N GLY A 175 -4.45 -9.93 10.02
CA GLY A 175 -3.66 -11.16 10.11
C GLY A 175 -2.65 -11.30 8.98
N ALA A 176 -3.07 -11.62 7.78
CA ALA A 176 -2.19 -11.76 6.62
C ALA A 176 -2.79 -11.09 5.39
N TYR A 177 -1.94 -10.57 4.51
CA TYR A 177 -2.38 -10.08 3.20
C TYR A 177 -3.06 -11.20 2.41
N ALA A 178 -4.13 -10.85 1.68
CA ALA A 178 -4.79 -11.76 0.77
C ALA A 178 -3.85 -12.24 -0.35
N LEU A 179 -4.09 -13.43 -0.86
CA LEU A 179 -3.29 -14.00 -1.95
C LEU A 179 -3.30 -13.10 -3.19
N ILE A 180 -4.44 -12.49 -3.53
CA ILE A 180 -4.49 -11.51 -4.64
C ILE A 180 -3.58 -10.32 -4.39
N THR A 181 -3.50 -9.82 -3.17
CA THR A 181 -2.59 -8.73 -2.81
C THR A 181 -1.14 -9.18 -2.92
N GLN A 182 -0.81 -10.34 -2.35
CA GLN A 182 0.55 -10.88 -2.40
C GLN A 182 1.02 -11.15 -3.83
N LYS A 183 0.16 -11.76 -4.65
CA LYS A 183 0.52 -12.27 -6.00
C LYS A 183 0.29 -11.28 -7.13
N LEU A 184 -0.64 -10.33 -6.98
CA LEU A 184 -0.98 -9.41 -8.07
C LEU A 184 -0.59 -7.96 -7.80
N ALA A 185 -0.34 -7.59 -6.54
CA ALA A 185 -0.10 -6.19 -6.18
C ALA A 185 1.23 -5.94 -5.46
N ALA A 186 1.62 -6.76 -4.46
CA ALA A 186 2.52 -6.29 -3.44
C ALA A 186 3.86 -7.02 -3.32
N GLN A 187 3.91 -8.34 -3.12
CA GLN A 187 5.11 -8.97 -2.60
C GLN A 187 5.82 -9.86 -3.62
N SER A 188 5.28 -10.99 -3.93
CA SER A 188 5.84 -11.88 -4.94
C SER A 188 4.87 -11.98 -6.10
N ASP A 189 5.15 -11.24 -7.16
CA ASP A 189 4.33 -11.25 -8.36
C ASP A 189 4.24 -12.67 -8.94
N TYR A 190 3.05 -13.08 -9.36
CA TYR A 190 2.86 -14.40 -9.96
C TYR A 190 3.68 -14.59 -11.25
N ILE A 191 4.03 -13.52 -11.96
CA ILE A 191 4.93 -13.61 -13.11
C ILE A 191 6.38 -13.97 -12.73
N GLY A 192 6.72 -13.98 -11.42
CA GLY A 192 8.04 -14.39 -10.93
C GLY A 192 8.99 -13.24 -10.60
N THR A 193 8.48 -12.03 -10.39
CA THR A 193 9.28 -10.88 -9.92
C THR A 193 9.05 -10.58 -8.45
N ASP A 194 10.06 -9.97 -7.80
CA ASP A 194 9.87 -9.37 -6.48
C ASP A 194 9.32 -7.94 -6.65
N ASN A 195 8.11 -7.72 -6.19
CA ASN A 195 7.48 -6.39 -6.25
C ASN A 195 7.95 -5.43 -5.15
N GLY A 196 8.76 -5.87 -4.21
CA GLY A 196 9.23 -5.02 -3.11
C GLY A 196 8.14 -4.36 -2.29
N GLY A 197 6.94 -4.98 -2.22
CA GLY A 197 5.74 -4.39 -1.63
C GLY A 197 4.95 -3.51 -2.60
N GLY A 198 5.00 -3.79 -3.91
CA GLY A 198 4.28 -3.06 -4.95
C GLY A 198 4.89 -1.71 -5.33
N ARG A 199 6.15 -1.48 -5.00
CA ARG A 199 6.84 -0.21 -5.26
C ARG A 199 7.43 -0.14 -6.66
N ASP A 200 7.44 1.08 -7.20
CA ASP A 200 8.09 1.39 -8.46
C ASP A 200 8.53 2.86 -8.50
N GLN A 201 9.41 3.21 -9.42
CA GLN A 201 9.82 4.58 -9.66
C GLN A 201 8.94 5.22 -10.72
N GLY A 202 8.39 6.42 -10.41
CA GLY A 202 7.49 7.07 -11.33
C GLY A 202 6.99 8.44 -10.89
N ILE A 203 5.96 8.89 -11.59
CA ILE A 203 5.19 10.10 -11.29
C ILE A 203 3.73 9.72 -11.12
N GLN A 204 3.06 10.32 -10.14
CA GLN A 204 1.64 10.11 -9.86
C GLN A 204 0.94 11.46 -9.71
N ILE A 205 -0.25 11.56 -10.28
CA ILE A 205 -1.23 12.61 -9.97
C ILE A 205 -2.36 11.99 -9.16
N GLN A 206 -2.86 12.74 -8.18
CA GLN A 206 -3.95 12.28 -7.31
C GLN A 206 -4.74 13.44 -6.73
N GLY A 207 -5.95 13.17 -6.27
CA GLY A 207 -6.78 14.17 -5.61
C GLY A 207 -8.11 13.64 -5.12
N ASP A 208 -8.75 14.49 -4.30
CA ASP A 208 -10.03 14.24 -3.65
C ASP A 208 -11.05 15.27 -4.11
N LEU A 209 -12.15 14.83 -4.72
CA LEU A 209 -13.14 15.70 -5.36
C LEU A 209 -14.49 15.61 -4.65
N PHE A 210 -15.28 16.70 -4.79
CA PHE A 210 -16.67 16.78 -4.40
C PHE A 210 -16.89 16.52 -2.91
N PRO A 211 -16.66 17.54 -2.03
CA PRO A 211 -16.98 17.42 -0.62
C PRO A 211 -18.48 17.21 -0.44
N MET A 212 -18.87 16.22 0.37
CA MET A 212 -20.26 15.84 0.58
C MET A 212 -20.61 15.73 2.07
N GLY A 213 -21.89 15.86 2.35
CA GLY A 213 -22.42 15.72 3.71
C GLY A 213 -22.00 16.86 4.66
N LYS A 214 -22.47 16.78 5.91
CA LYS A 214 -22.09 17.73 6.97
C LYS A 214 -20.64 17.53 7.45
N ASP A 215 -20.11 16.35 7.24
CA ASP A 215 -18.76 15.93 7.61
C ASP A 215 -17.72 16.19 6.53
N GLN A 216 -18.13 16.76 5.39
CA GLN A 216 -17.27 17.17 4.29
C GLN A 216 -16.38 16.03 3.75
N HIS A 217 -16.83 14.76 3.84
CA HIS A 217 -16.11 13.66 3.21
C HIS A 217 -16.07 13.83 1.69
N ARG A 218 -15.03 13.31 1.04
CA ARG A 218 -14.87 13.43 -0.40
C ARG A 218 -15.57 12.28 -1.12
N LEU A 219 -16.44 12.62 -2.08
CA LEU A 219 -17.16 11.62 -2.88
C LEU A 219 -16.22 10.79 -3.74
N VAL A 220 -15.23 11.44 -4.35
CA VAL A 220 -14.32 10.81 -5.32
C VAL A 220 -12.88 10.98 -4.88
N HIS A 221 -12.14 9.88 -4.90
CA HIS A 221 -10.67 9.87 -4.87
C HIS A 221 -10.14 9.26 -6.16
N TYR A 222 -9.11 9.87 -6.74
CA TYR A 222 -8.46 9.36 -7.95
C TYR A 222 -6.95 9.39 -7.84
N GLN A 223 -6.30 8.42 -8.50
CA GLN A 223 -4.86 8.37 -8.69
C GLN A 223 -4.55 7.86 -10.10
N LEU A 224 -3.51 8.41 -10.71
CA LEU A 224 -2.95 7.94 -11.97
C LEU A 224 -1.43 7.99 -11.88
N MET A 225 -0.78 6.84 -12.04
CA MET A 225 0.66 6.67 -11.95
C MET A 225 1.24 6.21 -13.28
N LEU A 226 2.32 6.85 -13.70
CA LEU A 226 3.21 6.42 -14.76
C LEU A 226 4.53 5.98 -14.13
N SER A 227 4.94 4.73 -14.33
CA SER A 227 6.12 4.15 -13.68
C SER A 227 6.99 3.32 -14.62
N ASN A 228 8.19 2.95 -14.18
CA ASN A 228 9.14 2.20 -15.00
C ASN A 228 8.70 0.74 -15.28
N GLY A 229 7.83 0.14 -14.46
CA GLY A 229 7.38 -1.25 -14.63
C GLY A 229 8.43 -2.31 -14.24
N GLN A 230 9.55 -1.90 -13.63
CA GLN A 230 10.69 -2.78 -13.34
C GLN A 230 10.85 -3.14 -11.87
N THR A 231 9.91 -2.74 -11.03
CA THR A 231 9.91 -2.97 -9.58
C THR A 231 10.81 -2.04 -8.75
N ILE A 232 10.92 -2.34 -7.46
CA ILE A 232 11.65 -1.53 -6.49
C ILE A 232 13.15 -1.43 -6.80
N ASN A 233 13.73 -0.25 -6.62
CA ASN A 233 15.17 0.05 -6.75
C ASN A 233 15.75 -0.30 -8.15
N THR A 234 14.89 -0.42 -9.15
CA THR A 234 15.30 -0.79 -10.51
C THR A 234 14.95 0.34 -11.46
N GLY A 235 15.93 0.74 -12.27
CA GLY A 235 15.74 1.71 -13.34
C GLY A 235 14.95 1.13 -14.51
N ASP A 236 14.59 2.00 -15.46
CA ASP A 236 13.93 1.57 -16.69
C ASP A 236 14.85 0.66 -17.53
N ALA A 237 14.40 -0.55 -17.82
CA ALA A 237 15.16 -1.54 -18.55
C ALA A 237 14.67 -1.76 -20.01
N ASN A 238 13.48 -1.25 -20.36
CA ASN A 238 12.84 -1.51 -21.66
C ASN A 238 12.38 -0.27 -22.41
N GLY A 239 12.56 0.92 -21.83
CA GLY A 239 12.08 2.19 -22.41
C GLY A 239 10.56 2.36 -22.40
N LYS A 240 9.82 1.37 -21.88
CA LYS A 240 8.36 1.40 -21.75
C LYS A 240 7.95 1.80 -20.36
N LYS A 241 6.71 2.25 -20.22
CA LYS A 241 6.14 2.66 -18.92
C LYS A 241 4.89 1.87 -18.60
N ASP A 242 4.76 1.52 -17.33
CA ASP A 242 3.51 1.01 -16.78
C ASP A 242 2.58 2.17 -16.47
N ILE A 243 1.29 1.97 -16.73
CA ILE A 243 0.22 2.87 -16.34
C ILE A 243 -0.64 2.16 -15.31
N SER A 244 -0.84 2.76 -14.17
CA SER A 244 -1.80 2.28 -13.18
C SER A 244 -2.70 3.41 -12.69
N GLY A 245 -3.93 3.07 -12.32
CA GLY A 245 -4.90 4.05 -11.86
C GLY A 245 -5.85 3.47 -10.84
N THR A 246 -6.36 4.37 -10.01
CA THR A 246 -7.35 4.10 -8.97
C THR A 246 -8.48 5.11 -9.08
N PHE A 247 -9.69 4.63 -8.99
CA PHE A 247 -10.89 5.45 -8.88
C PHE A 247 -11.73 4.91 -7.73
N GLN A 248 -12.02 5.77 -6.74
CA GLN A 248 -12.81 5.38 -5.58
C GLN A 248 -13.99 6.33 -5.40
N LEU A 249 -15.12 5.76 -4.99
CA LEU A 249 -16.34 6.47 -4.62
C LEU A 249 -16.63 6.25 -3.15
N GLN A 250 -16.94 7.32 -2.42
CA GLN A 250 -17.41 7.30 -1.05
C GLN A 250 -18.81 7.94 -0.96
N PRO A 251 -19.87 7.24 -1.35
CA PRO A 251 -21.22 7.82 -1.39
C PRO A 251 -21.75 8.21 0.00
N ILE A 252 -21.36 7.47 1.02
CA ILE A 252 -21.58 7.77 2.43
C ILE A 252 -20.29 7.53 3.21
N LYS A 253 -20.05 8.31 4.25
CA LYS A 253 -18.83 8.20 5.05
C LYS A 253 -18.60 6.78 5.53
N GLY A 254 -17.37 6.29 5.26
CA GLY A 254 -16.93 4.94 5.65
C GLY A 254 -17.39 3.81 4.73
N PHE A 255 -18.17 4.09 3.69
CA PHE A 255 -18.48 3.09 2.65
C PHE A 255 -17.86 3.48 1.32
N TYR A 256 -17.06 2.59 0.75
CA TYR A 256 -16.27 2.85 -0.44
C TYR A 256 -16.46 1.77 -1.49
N LEU A 257 -16.52 2.21 -2.73
CA LEU A 257 -16.41 1.36 -3.91
C LEU A 257 -15.17 1.81 -4.68
N ALA A 258 -14.31 0.88 -5.08
CA ALA A 258 -13.08 1.22 -5.78
C ALA A 258 -12.85 0.32 -7.00
N PHE A 259 -12.24 0.92 -8.01
CA PHE A 259 -11.75 0.25 -9.20
C PHE A 259 -10.27 0.59 -9.38
N TYR A 260 -9.48 -0.43 -9.68
CA TYR A 260 -8.05 -0.30 -9.93
C TYR A 260 -7.72 -0.94 -11.28
N GLY A 261 -6.85 -0.28 -12.03
CA GLY A 261 -6.32 -0.79 -13.28
C GLY A 261 -4.80 -0.68 -13.33
N TRP A 262 -4.14 -1.65 -13.94
CA TRP A 262 -2.70 -1.61 -14.18
C TRP A 262 -2.37 -2.35 -15.46
N THR A 263 -1.63 -1.69 -16.35
CA THR A 263 -1.09 -2.27 -17.59
C THR A 263 0.36 -1.88 -17.75
N GLY A 264 1.18 -2.80 -18.23
CA GLY A 264 2.58 -2.53 -18.49
C GLY A 264 3.38 -3.77 -18.87
N ASP A 265 4.67 -3.53 -19.08
CA ASP A 265 5.62 -4.52 -19.56
C ASP A 265 6.83 -4.66 -18.63
N HIS A 266 7.09 -5.86 -18.16
CA HIS A 266 8.31 -6.19 -17.41
C HIS A 266 9.35 -6.83 -18.31
N LYS A 267 10.58 -6.30 -18.34
CA LYS A 267 11.68 -6.90 -19.04
C LYS A 267 12.36 -7.98 -18.20
N ALA A 268 12.37 -9.19 -18.72
CA ALA A 268 13.05 -10.34 -18.13
C ALA A 268 14.10 -10.86 -19.11
N ASN A 269 15.38 -10.63 -18.80
CA ASN A 269 16.49 -11.02 -19.70
C ASN A 269 16.31 -10.46 -21.12
N ASN A 270 16.07 -11.35 -22.10
CA ASN A 270 15.96 -11.00 -23.52
C ASN A 270 14.51 -10.91 -24.02
N PHE A 271 13.51 -11.08 -23.17
CA PHE A 271 12.09 -11.02 -23.54
C PHE A 271 11.31 -10.10 -22.59
N THR A 272 10.08 -9.86 -22.94
CA THR A 272 9.18 -8.97 -22.19
C THR A 272 7.89 -9.70 -21.82
N VAL A 273 7.47 -9.56 -20.58
CA VAL A 273 6.18 -10.07 -20.08
C VAL A 273 5.22 -8.89 -19.96
N THR A 274 4.11 -8.94 -20.69
CA THR A 274 3.03 -7.96 -20.56
C THR A 274 2.10 -8.35 -19.42
N ARG A 275 1.72 -7.37 -18.59
CA ARG A 275 0.77 -7.51 -17.48
C ARG A 275 -0.43 -6.61 -17.72
N ASN A 276 -1.63 -7.17 -17.64
CA ASN A 276 -2.86 -6.38 -17.61
C ASN A 276 -3.70 -6.84 -16.43
N ARG A 277 -4.03 -5.93 -15.54
CA ARG A 277 -4.67 -6.24 -14.26
C ARG A 277 -5.80 -5.28 -13.97
N TYR A 278 -6.85 -5.78 -13.37
CA TYR A 278 -7.87 -4.95 -12.74
C TYR A 278 -8.28 -5.54 -11.40
N MET A 279 -8.78 -4.67 -10.53
CA MET A 279 -9.33 -5.06 -9.24
C MET A 279 -10.56 -4.20 -8.94
N ILE A 280 -11.54 -4.80 -8.29
CA ILE A 280 -12.77 -4.14 -7.84
C ILE A 280 -12.89 -4.41 -6.34
N SER A 281 -13.19 -3.35 -5.59
CA SER A 281 -13.26 -3.41 -4.13
C SER A 281 -14.53 -2.75 -3.61
N ALA A 282 -15.07 -3.33 -2.56
CA ALA A 282 -16.08 -2.70 -1.71
C ALA A 282 -15.64 -2.83 -0.26
N PHE A 283 -15.68 -1.72 0.49
CA PHE A 283 -15.34 -1.76 1.90
C PHE A 283 -16.16 -0.76 2.71
N TYR A 284 -16.39 -1.17 3.95
CA TYR A 284 -17.12 -0.43 4.96
C TYR A 284 -16.27 -0.37 6.24
N ASP A 285 -16.07 0.82 6.75
CA ASP A 285 -15.25 1.06 7.95
C ASP A 285 -15.90 2.16 8.79
N VAL A 286 -16.77 1.77 9.71
CA VAL A 286 -17.55 2.69 10.55
C VAL A 286 -17.66 2.13 11.97
N ASN A 287 -17.42 2.98 12.97
CA ASN A 287 -17.53 2.63 14.39
C ASN A 287 -16.74 1.38 14.77
N GLU A 288 -15.50 1.28 14.29
CA GLU A 288 -14.58 0.15 14.48
C GLU A 288 -15.00 -1.14 13.75
N TRP A 289 -16.22 -1.24 13.22
CA TRP A 289 -16.60 -2.33 12.32
C TRP A 289 -15.93 -2.19 10.97
N THR A 290 -15.39 -3.28 10.47
CA THR A 290 -14.78 -3.32 9.16
C THR A 290 -15.34 -4.49 8.37
N ALA A 291 -15.79 -4.24 7.15
CA ALA A 291 -16.13 -5.28 6.18
C ALA A 291 -15.50 -4.92 4.83
N ARG A 292 -14.74 -5.83 4.22
CA ARG A 292 -14.05 -5.60 2.93
C ARG A 292 -14.19 -6.82 2.06
N ALA A 293 -14.32 -6.59 0.75
CA ALA A 293 -14.22 -7.62 -0.27
C ALA A 293 -13.53 -7.03 -1.50
N GLU A 294 -12.62 -7.79 -2.07
CA GLU A 294 -11.93 -7.43 -3.32
C GLU A 294 -11.87 -8.63 -4.25
N TYR A 295 -12.03 -8.38 -5.54
CA TYR A 295 -11.78 -9.33 -6.62
C TYR A 295 -10.72 -8.76 -7.55
N ALA A 296 -9.76 -9.58 -7.96
CA ALA A 296 -8.72 -9.22 -8.90
C ALA A 296 -8.60 -10.25 -10.03
N HIS A 297 -8.25 -9.75 -11.20
CA HIS A 297 -7.90 -10.54 -12.38
C HIS A 297 -6.63 -9.98 -13.01
N SER A 298 -5.80 -10.87 -13.52
CA SER A 298 -4.54 -10.53 -14.18
C SER A 298 -4.29 -11.44 -15.37
N THR A 299 -3.77 -10.86 -16.44
CA THR A 299 -3.17 -11.59 -17.56
C THR A 299 -1.68 -11.32 -17.63
N GLY A 300 -0.90 -12.30 -18.10
CA GLY A 300 0.54 -12.29 -18.25
C GLY A 300 1.14 -13.66 -17.93
N HIS A 301 2.13 -14.10 -18.68
CA HIS A 301 2.79 -15.37 -18.44
C HIS A 301 3.85 -15.25 -17.34
N LYS A 302 4.16 -16.36 -16.70
CA LYS A 302 5.25 -16.45 -15.75
C LYS A 302 6.59 -16.44 -16.49
N ILE A 303 7.57 -15.71 -15.97
CA ILE A 303 8.90 -15.58 -16.60
C ILE A 303 9.55 -16.95 -16.83
N SER A 304 9.39 -17.89 -15.88
CA SER A 304 9.96 -19.24 -16.00
C SER A 304 9.38 -20.12 -17.11
N ASP A 305 8.25 -19.72 -17.68
CA ASP A 305 7.51 -20.55 -18.65
C ASP A 305 7.78 -20.14 -20.09
N TYR A 306 8.69 -19.19 -20.28
CA TYR A 306 9.20 -18.84 -21.58
C TYR A 306 10.26 -19.85 -22.03
N ASN A 307 9.99 -20.53 -23.12
CA ASN A 307 10.98 -21.40 -23.79
C ASN A 307 11.79 -20.57 -24.77
N ALA A 308 13.04 -20.24 -24.41
CA ALA A 308 13.90 -19.41 -25.24
C ALA A 308 14.34 -20.11 -26.54
N ALA A 309 14.24 -21.44 -26.63
CA ALA A 309 14.62 -22.20 -27.83
C ALA A 309 13.50 -22.20 -28.90
N THR A 310 12.23 -22.21 -28.47
CA THR A 310 11.07 -22.21 -29.38
C THR A 310 10.42 -20.85 -29.50
N GLY A 311 10.68 -19.93 -28.56
CA GLY A 311 9.97 -18.63 -28.46
C GLY A 311 8.54 -18.73 -27.95
N GLU A 312 8.15 -19.87 -27.37
CA GLU A 312 6.79 -20.17 -26.96
C GLU A 312 6.63 -20.05 -25.44
N TRP A 313 5.38 -19.79 -25.02
CA TRP A 313 4.95 -19.77 -23.63
C TRP A 313 4.19 -21.03 -23.28
N SER A 314 4.43 -21.58 -22.10
CA SER A 314 3.56 -22.61 -21.53
C SER A 314 2.47 -21.96 -20.66
N GLY A 315 1.31 -22.64 -20.55
CA GLY A 315 0.18 -22.18 -19.76
C GLY A 315 -0.66 -21.04 -20.36
N ALA A 316 -1.77 -20.73 -19.75
CA ALA A 316 -2.74 -19.75 -20.22
C ALA A 316 -2.33 -18.29 -19.93
N GLY A 317 -1.48 -18.06 -18.94
CA GLY A 317 -1.04 -16.73 -18.56
C GLY A 317 -2.13 -15.92 -17.85
N GLU A 318 -2.90 -16.52 -16.95
CA GLU A 318 -3.98 -15.88 -16.23
C GLU A 318 -3.91 -16.19 -14.73
N ALA A 319 -4.33 -15.21 -13.91
CA ALA A 319 -4.50 -15.39 -12.47
C ALA A 319 -5.68 -14.55 -11.98
N GLN A 320 -6.41 -15.05 -11.00
CA GLN A 320 -7.56 -14.36 -10.41
C GLN A 320 -7.80 -14.80 -8.97
N GLY A 321 -8.58 -14.01 -8.26
CA GLY A 321 -8.96 -14.36 -6.91
C GLY A 321 -9.81 -13.29 -6.25
N TRP A 322 -10.24 -13.58 -5.04
CA TRP A 322 -11.01 -12.66 -4.23
C TRP A 322 -10.82 -12.96 -2.75
N TYR A 323 -11.04 -11.99 -1.93
CA TYR A 323 -11.15 -12.19 -0.50
C TYR A 323 -12.31 -11.41 0.10
N ALA A 324 -12.74 -11.84 1.26
CA ALA A 324 -13.62 -11.08 2.12
C ALA A 324 -13.11 -11.12 3.56
N THR A 325 -13.13 -10.00 4.25
CA THR A 325 -12.73 -9.90 5.66
C THR A 325 -13.77 -9.13 6.47
N LEU A 326 -13.94 -9.56 7.72
CA LEU A 326 -14.82 -8.94 8.69
C LEU A 326 -14.04 -8.68 9.98
N GLY A 327 -13.96 -7.42 10.39
CA GLY A 327 -13.38 -6.99 11.66
C GLY A 327 -14.47 -6.63 12.66
N ILE A 328 -14.57 -7.40 13.74
CA ILE A 328 -15.59 -7.29 14.78
C ILE A 328 -14.96 -6.65 16.03
N PRO A 329 -15.31 -5.43 16.39
CA PRO A 329 -14.83 -4.82 17.61
C PRO A 329 -15.54 -5.43 18.84
N PHE A 330 -14.78 -5.93 19.79
CA PHE A 330 -15.32 -6.36 21.09
C PHE A 330 -15.21 -5.25 22.14
N ASN A 331 -14.10 -4.51 22.11
CA ASN A 331 -13.83 -3.35 22.94
C ASN A 331 -12.62 -2.58 22.40
N GLU A 332 -12.15 -1.55 23.10
CA GLU A 332 -11.05 -0.66 22.68
C GLU A 332 -9.70 -1.38 22.49
N TRP A 333 -9.50 -2.54 23.12
CA TRP A 333 -8.24 -3.29 23.07
C TRP A 333 -8.33 -4.61 22.30
N LEU A 334 -9.54 -5.06 21.90
CA LEU A 334 -9.73 -6.35 21.22
C LEU A 334 -10.63 -6.20 19.99
N LYS A 335 -10.09 -6.53 18.81
CA LYS A 335 -10.82 -6.68 17.55
C LYS A 335 -10.58 -8.06 16.95
N LEU A 336 -11.63 -8.77 16.59
CA LEU A 336 -11.55 -10.09 15.97
C LEU A 336 -11.66 -9.94 14.46
N TRP A 337 -10.72 -10.55 13.74
CA TRP A 337 -10.75 -10.61 12.29
C TRP A 337 -11.07 -12.00 11.80
N LEU A 338 -12.04 -12.09 10.90
CA LEU A 338 -12.39 -13.29 10.13
C LEU A 338 -12.09 -12.99 8.67
N LYS A 339 -11.38 -13.88 7.98
CA LYS A 339 -11.02 -13.68 6.57
C LYS A 339 -11.17 -15.00 5.80
N TYR A 340 -11.80 -14.88 4.64
CA TYR A 340 -11.78 -15.89 3.60
C TYR A 340 -11.02 -15.34 2.40
N ASP A 341 -10.14 -16.16 1.80
CA ASP A 341 -9.29 -15.81 0.69
C ASP A 341 -9.28 -16.96 -0.32
N ALA A 342 -9.49 -16.68 -1.59
CA ALA A 342 -9.48 -17.64 -2.68
C ALA A 342 -8.67 -17.10 -3.86
N TYR A 343 -7.77 -17.92 -4.38
CA TYR A 343 -6.88 -17.55 -5.45
C TYR A 343 -6.67 -18.72 -6.40
N GLN A 344 -6.68 -18.41 -7.68
CA GLN A 344 -6.39 -19.35 -8.77
C GLN A 344 -5.33 -18.75 -9.67
N ASP A 345 -4.41 -19.62 -10.09
CA ASP A 345 -3.31 -19.27 -10.96
C ASP A 345 -3.12 -20.42 -11.98
N ASP A 346 -3.50 -20.19 -13.18
CA ASP A 346 -3.32 -21.09 -14.32
C ASP A 346 -2.28 -20.58 -15.33
N ALA A 347 -1.54 -19.54 -14.92
CA ALA A 347 -0.38 -19.06 -15.63
C ALA A 347 0.79 -20.06 -15.58
N CYS A 348 0.55 -21.37 -15.36
CA CYS A 348 1.54 -22.43 -15.40
C CYS A 348 1.57 -23.34 -14.19
N TRP A 349 0.98 -22.95 -13.08
CA TRP A 349 1.01 -23.77 -11.87
C TRP A 349 -0.35 -24.40 -11.54
N GLY A 350 -1.42 -23.91 -12.16
CA GLY A 350 -2.76 -24.46 -11.92
C GLY A 350 -3.18 -24.45 -10.44
N SER A 351 -2.60 -23.55 -9.63
CA SER A 351 -2.81 -23.55 -8.18
C SER A 351 -4.12 -22.88 -7.82
N THR A 352 -5.05 -23.65 -7.25
CA THR A 352 -6.28 -23.12 -6.69
C THR A 352 -6.27 -23.29 -5.20
N ARG A 353 -6.17 -22.17 -4.44
CA ARG A 353 -6.11 -22.16 -2.97
C ARG A 353 -7.25 -21.40 -2.36
N SER A 354 -7.72 -21.89 -1.23
CA SER A 354 -8.62 -21.16 -0.34
C SER A 354 -8.06 -21.16 1.07
N ILE A 355 -8.15 -20.01 1.76
CA ILE A 355 -7.67 -19.85 3.13
C ILE A 355 -8.82 -19.31 3.99
N TYR A 356 -9.11 -19.99 5.07
CA TYR A 356 -10.02 -19.54 6.12
C TYR A 356 -9.17 -19.12 7.31
N SER A 357 -9.27 -17.91 7.78
CA SER A 357 -8.46 -17.49 8.92
C SER A 357 -9.24 -16.71 9.96
N ILE A 358 -8.80 -16.86 11.20
CA ILE A 358 -9.24 -16.12 12.37
C ILE A 358 -8.03 -15.49 13.03
N SER A 359 -8.15 -14.20 13.41
CA SER A 359 -7.06 -13.44 13.97
C SER A 359 -7.58 -12.39 14.97
N PRO A 360 -7.52 -12.65 16.28
CA PRO A 360 -7.74 -11.61 17.27
C PRO A 360 -6.56 -10.64 17.28
N ASN A 361 -6.83 -9.35 17.16
CA ASN A 361 -5.86 -8.29 17.35
C ASN A 361 -6.04 -7.69 18.74
N ILE A 362 -4.99 -7.72 19.55
CA ILE A 362 -4.95 -7.26 20.94
C ILE A 362 -4.08 -6.00 21.00
N GLN A 363 -4.72 -4.84 21.20
CA GLN A 363 -4.06 -3.56 21.36
C GLN A 363 -3.65 -3.38 22.81
N ILE A 364 -2.36 -3.54 23.12
CA ILE A 364 -1.81 -3.39 24.47
C ILE A 364 -1.60 -1.90 24.80
N HIS A 365 -1.12 -1.14 23.82
CA HIS A 365 -0.90 0.30 23.88
C HIS A 365 -1.02 0.87 22.47
N LYS A 366 -1.31 2.17 22.28
CA LYS A 366 -1.41 2.78 20.94
C LYS A 366 -0.24 2.45 19.99
N ASN A 367 0.94 2.18 20.55
CA ASN A 367 2.17 1.85 19.83
C ASN A 367 2.62 0.39 19.99
N LEU A 368 1.80 -0.48 20.60
CA LEU A 368 2.13 -1.88 20.86
C LEU A 368 0.91 -2.75 20.71
N TRP A 369 1.00 -3.76 19.87
CA TRP A 369 -0.05 -4.74 19.66
C TRP A 369 0.51 -6.17 19.55
N PHE A 370 -0.39 -7.13 19.80
CA PHE A 370 -0.15 -8.56 19.72
C PHE A 370 -1.25 -9.21 18.91
N GLN A 371 -0.90 -10.13 18.00
CA GLN A 371 -1.84 -10.73 17.08
C GLN A 371 -1.53 -12.21 16.80
N PRO A 372 -2.22 -13.15 17.43
CA PRO A 372 -2.25 -14.54 17.00
C PRO A 372 -3.16 -14.67 15.76
N ARG A 373 -2.83 -15.63 14.89
CA ARG A 373 -3.63 -16.01 13.72
C ARG A 373 -3.59 -17.52 13.54
N VAL A 374 -4.74 -18.09 13.20
CA VAL A 374 -4.85 -19.45 12.68
C VAL A 374 -5.49 -19.39 11.31
N GLY A 375 -4.87 -20.03 10.33
CA GLY A 375 -5.35 -20.17 8.97
C GLY A 375 -5.44 -21.64 8.58
N TYR A 376 -6.56 -22.05 7.98
CA TYR A 376 -6.71 -23.33 7.34
C TYR A 376 -6.65 -23.15 5.83
N VAL A 377 -5.68 -23.80 5.20
CA VAL A 377 -5.43 -23.74 3.77
C VAL A 377 -5.91 -25.01 3.11
N HIS A 378 -6.67 -24.85 2.05
CA HIS A 378 -7.09 -25.93 1.15
C HIS A 378 -6.55 -25.64 -0.26
N ASP A 379 -5.63 -26.49 -0.72
CA ASP A 379 -5.08 -26.43 -2.06
C ASP A 379 -5.73 -27.55 -2.92
N ARG A 380 -6.61 -27.13 -3.83
CA ARG A 380 -7.37 -28.06 -4.67
C ARG A 380 -6.53 -28.69 -5.78
N THR A 381 -5.45 -28.04 -6.18
CA THR A 381 -4.56 -28.55 -7.24
C THR A 381 -3.70 -29.68 -6.72
N LEU A 382 -3.22 -29.54 -5.49
CA LEU A 382 -2.40 -30.57 -4.82
C LEU A 382 -3.23 -31.58 -4.06
N ASP A 383 -4.56 -31.36 -3.94
CA ASP A 383 -5.48 -32.14 -3.07
C ASP A 383 -4.94 -32.27 -1.64
N THR A 384 -4.40 -31.18 -1.11
CA THR A 384 -3.77 -31.15 0.21
C THR A 384 -4.35 -30.03 1.06
N ASN A 385 -4.33 -30.25 2.38
CA ASN A 385 -4.76 -29.28 3.36
C ASN A 385 -3.70 -29.13 4.43
N TRP A 386 -3.56 -27.91 4.95
CA TRP A 386 -2.67 -27.64 6.09
C TRP A 386 -3.16 -26.48 6.93
N THR A 387 -2.59 -26.38 8.12
CA THR A 387 -2.87 -25.31 9.06
C THR A 387 -1.64 -24.39 9.15
N GLU A 388 -1.87 -23.10 9.09
CA GLU A 388 -0.89 -22.06 9.38
C GLU A 388 -1.20 -21.41 10.71
N VAL A 389 -0.19 -21.24 11.55
CA VAL A 389 -0.28 -20.50 12.80
C VAL A 389 0.77 -19.43 12.82
N SER A 390 0.38 -18.22 13.18
CA SER A 390 1.34 -17.14 13.45
C SER A 390 0.98 -16.40 14.72
N VAL A 391 2.00 -15.91 15.39
CA VAL A 391 1.86 -15.03 16.55
C VAL A 391 2.79 -13.84 16.32
N GLU A 392 2.22 -12.69 16.07
CA GLU A 392 2.96 -11.48 15.73
C GLU A 392 2.85 -10.42 16.83
N MET A 393 3.88 -9.62 16.96
CA MET A 393 3.93 -8.44 17.81
C MET A 393 4.53 -7.28 17.03
N GLY A 394 3.95 -6.10 17.18
CA GLY A 394 4.43 -4.87 16.58
C GLY A 394 4.60 -3.77 17.61
N VAL A 395 5.73 -3.05 17.55
CA VAL A 395 5.99 -1.84 18.33
C VAL A 395 6.42 -0.70 17.42
N ARG A 396 5.86 0.50 17.67
CA ARG A 396 6.21 1.75 16.98
C ARG A 396 6.96 2.68 17.95
N PHE A 397 7.93 3.42 17.46
CA PHE A 397 8.74 4.39 18.20
C PHE A 397 8.97 5.69 17.46
#